data_a82399a18ca7eb7709641a858ee92064
#
_entry.id   a82399a18ca7eb7709641a858ee92064
#
_cell.length_a   1.000
_cell.length_b   1.000
_cell.length_c   1.000
_cell.angle_alpha   90.00
_cell.angle_beta   90.00
_cell.angle_gamma   90.00
#
_symmetry.space_group_name_H-M   'P 1'
#
loop_
_entity.id
_entity.type
_entity.pdbx_description
1 polymer ?
#
loop_
_entity_poly.entity_id
_entity_poly.type
_entity_poly.pdbx_seq_one_letter_code
_entity_poly.pdbx_strand_id
1 'polypeptide(L)'
;MTSAIERVAIIGAGPCGLACARELERLGFAQWRIYERGAEAGGHAGSVRDPAGFTWDFGGHVVFSHYGEFDALLDEVMGDDVYEHERSSFVHFDGARVPYPFQNNLRYLGPELALECLVGLMEAPGGSPDGDFAAWMEATFGRGITRLFMRPYNVKVWATPLERMSATWIADRVSVVDFRRALRSVLLAEDDVGWGPNNTFKFPRRGGTGEIYRRLAASLGERVRFEREVTGIDAKQRLLRFADGSEEGYDALVSTMPIDRLVAALDRCPGRVGEAAASLEHTGVRVVGVGYEAPPGEGWSWMYFPDGSIPFYRVTNFAKYSPENVPGGDTGTYASFLTETSYSSHRPPPESGLEQAVTDGLAATGIAPAEANLASVHMMDAEYAYPVPTRGRDRALRTIQPWLVDRGIYSRGRFGSWRYEIGNMDHAVKMGIDVARRIVEGRAEEIWSP
;
A
#
# COMPACT_ATOMS: atom_id res chain seq x y z
N MET A 1 -28.37 -29.03 5.98
CA MET A 1 -27.54 -29.42 4.82
C MET A 1 -27.09 -28.15 4.17
N THR A 2 -25.82 -27.79 4.28
CA THR A 2 -25.24 -26.67 3.52
C THR A 2 -25.28 -27.11 2.04
N SER A 3 -26.05 -26.39 1.20
CA SER A 3 -26.02 -26.65 -0.26
C SER A 3 -24.58 -26.53 -0.74
N ALA A 4 -24.17 -27.42 -1.64
CA ALA A 4 -22.87 -27.33 -2.26
C ALA A 4 -22.72 -25.94 -2.91
N ILE A 5 -21.55 -25.31 -2.75
CA ILE A 5 -21.25 -24.05 -3.44
C ILE A 5 -21.01 -24.38 -4.91
N GLU A 6 -21.83 -23.86 -5.79
CA GLU A 6 -21.75 -24.08 -7.23
C GLU A 6 -21.23 -22.84 -7.97
N ARG A 7 -21.45 -21.63 -7.46
CA ARG A 7 -21.07 -20.36 -8.10
C ARG A 7 -20.37 -19.43 -7.12
N VAL A 8 -19.18 -18.99 -7.50
CA VAL A 8 -18.39 -17.98 -6.75
C VAL A 8 -18.37 -16.68 -7.53
N ALA A 9 -18.90 -15.62 -6.91
CA ALA A 9 -18.72 -14.26 -7.41
C ALA A 9 -17.54 -13.60 -6.69
N ILE A 10 -16.73 -12.85 -7.43
CA ILE A 10 -15.58 -12.11 -6.91
C ILE A 10 -15.76 -10.64 -7.30
N ILE A 11 -15.73 -9.73 -6.35
CA ILE A 11 -15.77 -8.29 -6.59
C ILE A 11 -14.35 -7.72 -6.49
N GLY A 12 -13.88 -7.14 -7.60
CA GLY A 12 -12.59 -6.49 -7.75
C GLY A 12 -11.53 -7.35 -8.43
N ALA A 13 -10.90 -6.80 -9.48
CA ALA A 13 -9.80 -7.39 -10.24
C ALA A 13 -8.42 -6.86 -9.77
N GLY A 14 -8.26 -6.63 -8.49
CA GLY A 14 -6.97 -6.38 -7.84
C GLY A 14 -6.23 -7.67 -7.49
N PRO A 15 -5.05 -7.57 -6.85
CA PRO A 15 -4.20 -8.73 -6.50
C PRO A 15 -4.95 -9.88 -5.83
N CYS A 16 -5.81 -9.57 -4.85
CA CYS A 16 -6.56 -10.57 -4.08
C CYS A 16 -7.63 -11.30 -4.93
N GLY A 17 -8.43 -10.53 -5.67
CA GLY A 17 -9.52 -11.12 -6.48
C GLY A 17 -9.01 -11.98 -7.63
N LEU A 18 -7.96 -11.52 -8.32
CA LEU A 18 -7.33 -12.27 -9.41
C LEU A 18 -6.65 -13.54 -8.90
N ALA A 19 -5.94 -13.48 -7.76
CA ALA A 19 -5.32 -14.64 -7.16
C ALA A 19 -6.37 -15.68 -6.67
N CYS A 20 -7.50 -15.18 -6.15
CA CYS A 20 -8.62 -16.05 -5.78
C CYS A 20 -9.16 -16.81 -7.01
N ALA A 21 -9.41 -16.10 -8.10
CA ALA A 21 -9.93 -16.72 -9.33
C ALA A 21 -8.96 -17.74 -9.91
N ARG A 22 -7.66 -17.40 -9.99
CA ARG A 22 -6.63 -18.33 -10.46
C ARG A 22 -6.57 -19.60 -9.60
N GLU A 23 -6.65 -19.45 -8.28
CA GLU A 23 -6.62 -20.61 -7.38
C GLU A 23 -7.89 -21.46 -7.50
N LEU A 24 -9.07 -20.87 -7.70
CA LEU A 24 -10.30 -21.59 -8.01
C LEU A 24 -10.13 -22.43 -9.29
N GLU A 25 -9.53 -21.88 -10.36
CA GLU A 25 -9.23 -22.65 -11.57
C GLU A 25 -8.27 -23.82 -11.29
N ARG A 26 -7.19 -23.55 -10.55
CA ARG A 26 -6.20 -24.57 -10.19
C ARG A 26 -6.81 -25.71 -9.39
N LEU A 27 -7.82 -25.43 -8.58
CA LEU A 27 -8.60 -26.41 -7.81
C LEU A 27 -9.70 -27.10 -8.65
N GLY A 28 -9.82 -26.79 -9.93
CA GLY A 28 -10.83 -27.35 -10.83
C GLY A 28 -12.25 -26.78 -10.64
N PHE A 29 -12.40 -25.68 -9.92
CA PHE A 29 -13.68 -25.03 -9.72
C PHE A 29 -13.99 -24.08 -10.88
N ALA A 30 -14.93 -24.45 -11.75
CA ALA A 30 -15.16 -23.79 -13.03
C ALA A 30 -16.15 -22.62 -12.98
N GLN A 31 -17.06 -22.56 -12.02
CA GLN A 31 -18.17 -21.59 -11.99
C GLN A 31 -17.83 -20.38 -11.11
N TRP A 32 -16.87 -19.56 -11.58
CA TRP A 32 -16.52 -18.29 -10.94
C TRP A 32 -16.52 -17.15 -11.95
N ARG A 33 -16.76 -15.92 -11.47
CA ARG A 33 -16.62 -14.66 -12.24
C ARG A 33 -16.07 -13.55 -11.37
N ILE A 34 -15.24 -12.70 -11.98
CA ILE A 34 -14.80 -11.42 -11.40
C ILE A 34 -15.61 -10.29 -12.01
N TYR A 35 -16.03 -9.34 -11.17
CA TYR A 35 -16.67 -8.08 -11.56
C TYR A 35 -15.80 -6.93 -11.08
N GLU A 36 -15.28 -6.15 -12.02
CA GLU A 36 -14.42 -4.99 -11.78
C GLU A 36 -15.13 -3.74 -12.29
N ARG A 37 -15.18 -2.69 -11.46
CA ARG A 37 -15.81 -1.42 -11.84
C ARG A 37 -15.03 -0.64 -12.87
N GLY A 38 -13.69 -0.78 -12.85
CA GLY A 38 -12.78 -0.11 -13.78
C GLY A 38 -12.67 -0.82 -15.11
N ALA A 39 -12.01 -0.17 -16.07
CA ALA A 39 -11.72 -0.71 -17.37
C ALA A 39 -10.49 -1.64 -17.39
N GLU A 40 -9.68 -1.64 -16.31
CA GLU A 40 -8.42 -2.39 -16.22
C GLU A 40 -8.28 -3.10 -14.88
N ALA A 41 -7.46 -4.17 -14.90
CA ALA A 41 -7.07 -4.90 -13.70
C ALA A 41 -5.95 -4.19 -12.92
N GLY A 42 -5.81 -4.57 -11.64
CA GLY A 42 -4.71 -4.14 -10.77
C GLY A 42 -5.18 -3.40 -9.51
N GLY A 43 -6.32 -2.69 -9.56
CA GLY A 43 -6.77 -1.88 -8.43
C GLY A 43 -5.67 -0.92 -7.95
N HIS A 44 -5.33 -0.93 -6.66
CA HIS A 44 -4.25 -0.09 -6.13
C HIS A 44 -2.83 -0.47 -6.61
N ALA A 45 -2.63 -1.69 -7.09
CA ALA A 45 -1.39 -2.10 -7.74
C ALA A 45 -1.41 -1.86 -9.26
N GLY A 46 -2.40 -1.13 -9.76
CA GLY A 46 -2.51 -0.72 -11.15
C GLY A 46 -1.49 0.35 -11.52
N SER A 47 -1.36 0.58 -12.82
CA SER A 47 -0.49 1.62 -13.38
C SER A 47 -1.19 2.30 -14.55
N VAL A 48 -0.90 3.57 -14.74
CA VAL A 48 -1.43 4.36 -15.85
C VAL A 48 -0.30 4.88 -16.73
N ARG A 49 -0.57 5.07 -18.01
CA ARG A 49 0.33 5.77 -18.92
C ARG A 49 -0.28 7.11 -19.28
N ASP A 50 0.46 8.18 -19.06
CA ASP A 50 -0.01 9.52 -19.38
C ASP A 50 0.14 9.85 -20.88
N PRO A 51 -0.47 10.94 -21.36
CA PRO A 51 -0.36 11.35 -22.76
C PRO A 51 1.06 11.71 -23.20
N ALA A 52 1.95 12.08 -22.28
CA ALA A 52 3.36 12.36 -22.56
C ALA A 52 4.21 11.08 -22.66
N GLY A 53 3.63 9.93 -22.32
CA GLY A 53 4.26 8.62 -22.47
C GLY A 53 4.99 8.12 -21.23
N PHE A 54 4.86 8.79 -20.09
CA PHE A 54 5.33 8.30 -18.80
C PHE A 54 4.39 7.24 -18.25
N THR A 55 4.95 6.26 -17.54
CA THR A 55 4.18 5.28 -16.76
C THR A 55 4.19 5.69 -15.30
N TRP A 56 3.04 5.58 -14.61
CA TRP A 56 2.86 5.95 -13.20
C TRP A 56 2.11 4.86 -12.44
N ASP A 57 2.59 4.51 -11.25
CA ASP A 57 1.89 3.63 -10.31
C ASP A 57 1.10 4.47 -9.28
N PHE A 58 0.09 3.87 -8.63
CA PHE A 58 -0.66 4.51 -7.54
C PHE A 58 0.15 4.62 -6.22
N GLY A 59 1.46 4.79 -6.33
CA GLY A 59 2.42 4.90 -5.25
C GLY A 59 3.75 4.24 -5.60
N GLY A 60 4.78 4.47 -4.81
CA GLY A 60 6.10 3.85 -5.01
C GLY A 60 6.07 2.37 -4.65
N HIS A 61 5.36 1.57 -5.42
CA HIS A 61 5.25 0.14 -5.21
C HIS A 61 6.55 -0.58 -5.56
N VAL A 62 6.88 -1.59 -4.75
CA VAL A 62 7.98 -2.54 -5.00
C VAL A 62 7.46 -3.95 -4.79
N VAL A 63 7.96 -4.90 -5.58
CA VAL A 63 7.57 -6.30 -5.51
C VAL A 63 8.61 -7.06 -4.70
N PHE A 64 8.22 -7.50 -3.52
CA PHE A 64 8.96 -8.42 -2.66
C PHE A 64 7.98 -9.40 -2.03
N SER A 65 8.45 -10.50 -1.48
CA SER A 65 7.60 -11.61 -1.06
C SER A 65 7.94 -12.15 0.31
N HIS A 66 6.87 -12.53 1.03
CA HIS A 66 6.96 -13.38 2.24
C HIS A 66 6.42 -14.80 1.96
N TYR A 67 5.89 -15.07 0.74
CA TYR A 67 5.13 -16.28 0.44
C TYR A 67 5.55 -16.90 -0.88
N GLY A 68 5.93 -18.18 -0.85
CA GLY A 68 6.30 -18.92 -2.06
C GLY A 68 5.19 -19.01 -3.11
N GLU A 69 3.91 -18.91 -2.68
CA GLU A 69 2.78 -18.87 -3.63
C GLU A 69 2.74 -17.56 -4.43
N PHE A 70 3.17 -16.43 -3.82
CA PHE A 70 3.30 -15.18 -4.56
C PHE A 70 4.46 -15.22 -5.54
N ASP A 71 5.61 -15.79 -5.12
CA ASP A 71 6.77 -15.97 -5.99
C ASP A 71 6.41 -16.82 -7.21
N ALA A 72 5.75 -17.96 -6.99
CA ALA A 72 5.31 -18.85 -8.07
C ALA A 72 4.33 -18.17 -9.04
N LEU A 73 3.40 -17.35 -8.51
CA LEU A 73 2.48 -16.58 -9.34
C LEU A 73 3.24 -15.51 -10.15
N LEU A 74 4.19 -14.81 -9.55
CA LEU A 74 5.00 -13.80 -10.23
C LEU A 74 5.84 -14.42 -11.35
N ASP A 75 6.49 -15.55 -11.07
CA ASP A 75 7.31 -16.28 -12.05
C ASP A 75 6.46 -16.80 -13.21
N GLU A 76 5.24 -17.31 -12.95
CA GLU A 76 4.31 -17.75 -13.99
C GLU A 76 3.85 -16.62 -14.89
N VAL A 77 3.53 -15.44 -14.31
CA VAL A 77 2.94 -14.32 -15.05
C VAL A 77 3.99 -13.47 -15.74
N MET A 78 5.15 -13.28 -15.12
CA MET A 78 6.18 -12.36 -15.59
C MET A 78 7.42 -13.05 -16.15
N GLY A 79 7.78 -14.24 -15.64
CA GLY A 79 9.05 -14.90 -16.01
C GLY A 79 10.23 -13.94 -15.81
N ASP A 80 11.05 -13.77 -16.86
CA ASP A 80 12.24 -12.90 -16.84
C ASP A 80 11.90 -11.41 -17.14
N ASP A 81 10.62 -11.03 -17.28
CA ASP A 81 10.19 -9.66 -17.60
C ASP A 81 10.19 -8.74 -16.35
N VAL A 82 11.13 -8.95 -15.45
CA VAL A 82 11.35 -8.13 -14.25
C VAL A 82 12.80 -7.66 -14.16
N TYR A 83 13.01 -6.52 -13.50
CA TYR A 83 14.30 -6.10 -12.97
C TYR A 83 14.40 -6.49 -11.51
N GLU A 84 15.62 -6.78 -11.05
CA GLU A 84 15.96 -6.89 -9.63
C GLU A 84 16.78 -5.66 -9.20
N HIS A 85 16.41 -5.09 -8.07
CA HIS A 85 17.03 -3.88 -7.54
C HIS A 85 17.47 -4.09 -6.11
N GLU A 86 18.63 -3.56 -5.78
CA GLU A 86 19.00 -3.28 -4.40
C GLU A 86 18.39 -1.95 -3.96
N ARG A 87 17.82 -1.94 -2.76
CA ARG A 87 17.24 -0.74 -2.17
C ARG A 87 18.33 0.28 -1.84
N SER A 88 18.13 1.51 -2.33
CA SER A 88 18.89 2.68 -1.92
C SER A 88 17.90 3.75 -1.47
N SER A 89 17.67 3.86 -0.16
CA SER A 89 16.65 4.77 0.37
C SER A 89 17.20 5.67 1.47
N PHE A 90 16.65 6.90 1.54
CA PHE A 90 17.14 7.95 2.41
C PHE A 90 15.98 8.68 3.10
N VAL A 91 16.32 9.40 4.15
CA VAL A 91 15.48 10.45 4.72
C VAL A 91 16.13 11.79 4.40
N HIS A 92 15.38 12.69 3.77
CA HIS A 92 15.81 14.07 3.59
C HIS A 92 15.61 14.83 4.90
N PHE A 93 16.69 15.22 5.54
CA PHE A 93 16.67 15.90 6.83
C PHE A 93 17.66 17.04 6.86
N ASP A 94 17.17 18.28 7.04
CA ASP A 94 17.98 19.49 7.12
C ASP A 94 19.02 19.63 5.98
N GLY A 95 18.56 19.38 4.75
CA GLY A 95 19.40 19.42 3.54
C GLY A 95 20.33 18.18 3.37
N ALA A 96 20.42 17.31 4.35
CA ALA A 96 21.21 16.08 4.27
C ALA A 96 20.36 14.88 3.83
N ARG A 97 21.02 13.88 3.21
CA ARG A 97 20.43 12.58 2.89
C ARG A 97 20.89 11.56 3.91
N VAL A 98 20.07 11.32 4.92
CA VAL A 98 20.34 10.32 5.96
C VAL A 98 19.95 8.94 5.43
N PRO A 99 20.84 7.94 5.37
CA PRO A 99 20.46 6.59 4.97
C PRO A 99 19.33 6.01 5.83
N TYR A 100 18.40 5.29 5.20
CA TYR A 100 17.31 4.64 5.92
C TYR A 100 17.74 3.27 6.46
N PRO A 101 17.39 2.90 7.70
CA PRO A 101 16.52 3.63 8.66
C PRO A 101 17.21 4.80 9.36
N PHE A 102 16.50 5.92 9.48
CA PHE A 102 16.99 7.15 10.11
C PHE A 102 17.57 6.90 11.51
N GLN A 103 16.86 6.16 12.35
CA GLN A 103 17.21 5.88 13.74
C GLN A 103 18.49 5.04 13.90
N ASN A 104 18.92 4.37 12.85
CA ASN A 104 20.17 3.61 12.84
C ASN A 104 21.36 4.47 12.42
N ASN A 105 21.12 5.59 11.70
CA ASN A 105 22.13 6.37 11.00
C ASN A 105 22.24 7.80 11.55
N LEU A 106 22.24 7.94 12.88
CA LEU A 106 22.24 9.25 13.58
C LEU A 106 23.53 10.05 13.36
N ARG A 107 24.60 9.47 12.84
CA ARG A 107 25.87 10.15 12.55
C ARG A 107 25.76 11.31 11.56
N TYR A 108 24.69 11.33 10.77
CA TYR A 108 24.42 12.38 9.79
C TYR A 108 23.76 13.65 10.37
N LEU A 109 23.38 13.64 11.66
CA LEU A 109 22.61 14.70 12.28
C LEU A 109 23.43 15.87 12.88
N GLY A 110 24.74 15.77 12.84
CA GLY A 110 25.56 16.66 13.66
C GLY A 110 25.58 16.28 15.15
N PRO A 111 26.62 16.71 15.91
CA PRO A 111 26.92 16.15 17.23
C PRO A 111 25.83 16.40 18.28
N GLU A 112 25.22 17.59 18.30
CA GLU A 112 24.21 17.97 19.32
C GLU A 112 22.92 17.17 19.14
N LEU A 113 22.42 17.04 17.90
CA LEU A 113 21.20 16.28 17.60
C LEU A 113 21.45 14.77 17.74
N ALA A 114 22.63 14.29 17.35
CA ALA A 114 22.99 12.90 17.56
C ALA A 114 23.05 12.53 19.06
N LEU A 115 23.63 13.42 19.89
CA LEU A 115 23.64 13.26 21.34
C LEU A 115 22.23 13.25 21.94
N GLU A 116 21.35 14.20 21.54
CA GLU A 116 19.95 14.22 21.98
C GLU A 116 19.24 12.90 21.65
N CYS A 117 19.43 12.38 20.43
CA CYS A 117 18.83 11.11 20.01
C CYS A 117 19.36 9.92 20.82
N LEU A 118 20.67 9.84 21.02
CA LEU A 118 21.30 8.75 21.78
C LEU A 118 20.90 8.76 23.26
N VAL A 119 20.88 9.93 23.90
CA VAL A 119 20.43 10.05 25.30
C VAL A 119 18.96 9.66 25.41
N GLY A 120 18.11 10.20 24.52
CA GLY A 120 16.70 9.84 24.51
C GLY A 120 16.45 8.35 24.29
N LEU A 121 17.22 7.71 23.41
CA LEU A 121 17.13 6.26 23.16
C LEU A 121 17.60 5.43 24.37
N MET A 122 18.66 5.87 25.05
CA MET A 122 19.17 5.22 26.26
C MET A 122 18.15 5.30 27.42
N GLU A 123 17.42 6.40 27.54
CA GLU A 123 16.43 6.64 28.59
C GLU A 123 15.05 6.04 28.24
N ALA A 124 14.85 5.58 27.01
CA ALA A 124 13.56 5.05 26.56
C ALA A 124 13.21 3.75 27.32
N PRO A 125 12.02 3.66 27.95
CA PRO A 125 11.65 2.50 28.76
C PRO A 125 11.30 1.24 27.96
N GLY A 126 11.19 1.34 26.63
CA GLY A 126 10.64 0.32 25.77
C GLY A 126 9.12 0.48 25.55
N GLY A 127 8.69 0.48 24.30
CA GLY A 127 7.27 0.67 23.95
C GLY A 127 6.44 -0.60 24.11
N SER A 128 5.28 -0.49 24.77
CA SER A 128 4.28 -1.56 24.79
C SER A 128 3.35 -1.48 23.57
N PRO A 129 3.07 -2.59 22.89
CA PRO A 129 2.11 -2.59 21.77
C PRO A 129 0.65 -2.33 22.21
N ASP A 130 0.34 -2.40 23.52
CA ASP A 130 -1.00 -2.16 24.06
C ASP A 130 -1.37 -0.67 24.15
N GLY A 131 -0.40 0.23 23.94
CA GLY A 131 -0.59 1.67 23.94
C GLY A 131 -1.13 2.24 22.64
N ASP A 132 -1.24 3.57 22.59
CA ASP A 132 -1.38 4.28 21.31
C ASP A 132 -0.02 4.42 20.61
N PHE A 133 -0.08 4.68 19.30
CA PHE A 133 1.11 4.73 18.47
C PHE A 133 2.06 5.89 18.82
N ALA A 134 1.52 7.04 19.25
CA ALA A 134 2.34 8.18 19.65
C ALA A 134 3.15 7.88 20.92
N ALA A 135 2.49 7.31 21.94
CA ALA A 135 3.15 6.90 23.18
C ALA A 135 4.16 5.77 22.94
N TRP A 136 3.84 4.82 22.05
CA TRP A 136 4.75 3.75 21.69
C TRP A 136 6.04 4.27 21.03
N MET A 137 5.93 5.24 20.11
CA MET A 137 7.11 5.83 19.46
C MET A 137 8.04 6.50 20.49
N GLU A 138 7.49 7.30 21.40
CA GLU A 138 8.30 7.98 22.41
C GLU A 138 8.95 6.99 23.39
N ALA A 139 8.20 5.98 23.81
CA ALA A 139 8.73 4.94 24.70
C ALA A 139 9.77 4.02 24.03
N THR A 140 9.72 3.85 22.70
CA THR A 140 10.64 2.97 21.95
C THR A 140 11.89 3.71 21.48
N PHE A 141 11.74 4.93 20.95
CA PHE A 141 12.82 5.66 20.30
C PHE A 141 13.35 6.84 21.13
N GLY A 142 12.70 7.17 22.24
CA GLY A 142 13.01 8.34 23.03
C GLY A 142 12.59 9.64 22.33
N ARG A 143 12.75 10.76 23.06
CA ARG A 143 12.28 12.07 22.60
C ARG A 143 12.97 12.58 21.35
N GLY A 144 14.30 12.43 21.24
CA GLY A 144 15.07 12.97 20.13
C GLY A 144 14.64 12.41 18.79
N ILE A 145 14.71 11.09 18.59
CA ILE A 145 14.33 10.41 17.36
C ILE A 145 12.84 10.64 17.07
N THR A 146 11.98 10.57 18.08
CA THR A 146 10.54 10.79 17.93
C THR A 146 10.24 12.20 17.43
N ARG A 147 10.86 13.23 18.01
CA ARG A 147 10.68 14.63 17.63
C ARG A 147 11.21 14.94 16.23
N LEU A 148 12.40 14.43 15.90
CA LEU A 148 13.07 14.78 14.65
C LEU A 148 12.52 14.04 13.43
N PHE A 149 12.11 12.77 13.61
CA PHE A 149 11.72 11.93 12.47
C PHE A 149 10.40 11.20 12.66
N MET A 150 10.27 10.38 13.73
CA MET A 150 9.16 9.43 13.79
C MET A 150 7.79 10.11 13.80
N ARG A 151 7.59 11.12 14.65
CA ARG A 151 6.31 11.84 14.74
C ARG A 151 6.01 12.69 13.49
N PRO A 152 6.88 13.61 13.03
CA PRO A 152 6.59 14.43 11.86
C PRO A 152 6.36 13.59 10.60
N TYR A 153 7.15 12.55 10.39
CA TYR A 153 6.98 11.65 9.25
C TYR A 153 5.64 10.90 9.32
N ASN A 154 5.31 10.26 10.45
CA ASN A 154 4.08 9.49 10.59
C ASN A 154 2.81 10.35 10.54
N VAL A 155 2.85 11.60 11.03
CA VAL A 155 1.74 12.56 10.85
C VAL A 155 1.49 12.84 9.36
N LYS A 156 2.55 12.91 8.53
CA LYS A 156 2.40 13.08 7.08
C LYS A 156 1.85 11.84 6.40
N VAL A 157 2.34 10.65 6.76
CA VAL A 157 1.90 9.37 6.16
C VAL A 157 0.45 9.05 6.50
N TRP A 158 0.09 9.15 7.78
CA TRP A 158 -1.23 8.73 8.24
C TRP A 158 -2.31 9.81 8.09
N ALA A 159 -1.92 11.07 8.02
CA ALA A 159 -2.84 12.22 8.01
C ALA A 159 -3.91 12.14 9.12
N THR A 160 -3.63 11.39 10.18
CA THR A 160 -4.53 11.06 11.30
C THR A 160 -3.77 11.30 12.61
N PRO A 161 -4.42 11.82 13.68
CA PRO A 161 -3.77 11.96 14.99
C PRO A 161 -3.25 10.61 15.48
N LEU A 162 -1.94 10.54 15.78
CA LEU A 162 -1.25 9.28 16.09
C LEU A 162 -1.71 8.68 17.43
N GLU A 163 -2.28 9.49 18.32
CA GLU A 163 -2.90 9.09 19.59
C GLU A 163 -4.19 8.28 19.40
N ARG A 164 -4.84 8.39 18.23
CA ARG A 164 -6.00 7.57 17.85
C ARG A 164 -5.63 6.20 17.34
N MET A 165 -4.38 6.02 16.92
CA MET A 165 -3.88 4.78 16.33
C MET A 165 -3.44 3.81 17.42
N SER A 166 -3.71 2.52 17.21
CA SER A 166 -3.15 1.43 18.00
C SER A 166 -1.67 1.23 17.66
N ALA A 167 -0.89 0.68 18.58
CA ALA A 167 0.46 0.21 18.31
C ALA A 167 0.53 -1.30 17.94
N THR A 168 -0.60 -2.01 17.94
CA THR A 168 -0.63 -3.47 17.69
C THR A 168 -0.26 -3.90 16.27
N TRP A 169 -0.28 -2.98 15.30
CA TRP A 169 0.02 -3.25 13.88
C TRP A 169 1.50 -3.21 13.53
N ILE A 170 2.34 -2.74 14.45
CA ILE A 170 3.72 -2.34 14.16
C ILE A 170 4.58 -3.52 13.73
N ALA A 171 4.61 -4.61 14.51
CA ALA A 171 5.37 -5.83 14.22
C ALA A 171 6.68 -5.55 13.45
N ASP A 172 6.87 -6.16 12.28
CA ASP A 172 8.05 -5.98 11.43
C ASP A 172 7.94 -4.77 10.45
N ARG A 173 6.97 -3.86 10.68
CA ARG A 173 6.74 -2.68 9.81
C ARG A 173 7.60 -1.47 10.18
N VAL A 174 8.11 -1.42 11.41
CA VAL A 174 8.92 -0.31 11.90
C VAL A 174 10.24 -0.86 12.44
N SER A 175 11.36 -0.37 11.89
CA SER A 175 12.69 -0.72 12.37
C SER A 175 12.88 -0.21 13.79
N VAL A 176 13.03 -1.11 14.75
CA VAL A 176 13.44 -0.80 16.12
C VAL A 176 14.97 -0.83 16.18
N VAL A 177 15.56 0.22 16.73
CA VAL A 177 17.01 0.33 16.85
C VAL A 177 17.47 -0.05 18.26
N ASP A 178 18.56 -0.79 18.33
CA ASP A 178 19.31 -1.00 19.58
C ASP A 178 20.27 0.17 19.84
N PHE A 179 20.34 0.63 21.07
CA PHE A 179 21.21 1.74 21.47
C PHE A 179 22.67 1.52 21.07
N ARG A 180 23.20 0.29 21.23
CA ARG A 180 24.61 -0.01 20.91
C ARG A 180 24.87 0.10 19.43
N ARG A 181 23.93 -0.31 18.58
CA ARG A 181 24.04 -0.16 17.12
C ARG A 181 24.04 1.32 16.72
N ALA A 182 23.11 2.12 17.28
CA ALA A 182 23.06 3.56 17.00
C ALA A 182 24.35 4.28 17.49
N LEU A 183 24.85 3.96 18.70
CA LEU A 183 26.09 4.49 19.23
C LEU A 183 27.30 4.10 18.37
N ARG A 184 27.35 2.84 17.92
CA ARG A 184 28.42 2.33 17.03
C ARG A 184 28.44 3.12 15.71
N SER A 185 27.28 3.32 15.08
CA SER A 185 27.14 4.11 13.85
C SER A 185 27.74 5.50 14.00
N VAL A 186 27.46 6.18 15.13
CA VAL A 186 27.97 7.53 15.40
C VAL A 186 29.49 7.53 15.66
N LEU A 187 29.99 6.62 16.50
CA LEU A 187 31.40 6.62 16.91
C LEU A 187 32.36 6.11 15.83
N LEU A 188 31.93 5.10 15.06
CA LEU A 188 32.77 4.47 14.04
C LEU A 188 32.50 5.00 12.63
N ALA A 189 31.52 5.90 12.47
CA ALA A 189 31.06 6.44 11.20
C ALA A 189 30.63 5.33 10.19
N GLU A 190 30.00 4.26 10.69
CA GLU A 190 29.47 3.15 9.90
C GLU A 190 28.00 3.33 9.60
N ASP A 191 27.57 2.99 8.37
CA ASP A 191 26.15 2.97 7.99
C ASP A 191 25.51 1.63 8.34
N ASP A 192 24.25 1.69 8.80
CA ASP A 192 23.42 0.54 9.09
C ASP A 192 22.13 0.59 8.27
N VAL A 193 22.16 0.01 7.07
CA VAL A 193 21.10 0.10 6.05
C VAL A 193 20.41 -1.23 5.75
N GLY A 194 20.90 -2.33 6.32
CA GLY A 194 20.48 -3.71 6.01
C GLY A 194 19.17 -4.15 6.68
N TRP A 195 18.18 -3.23 6.86
CA TRP A 195 16.93 -3.57 7.51
C TRP A 195 15.74 -3.70 6.55
N GLY A 196 14.91 -4.73 6.80
CA GLY A 196 13.61 -4.95 6.17
C GLY A 196 13.64 -5.98 5.03
N PRO A 197 12.51 -6.62 4.77
CA PRO A 197 12.39 -7.68 3.76
C PRO A 197 12.55 -7.16 2.33
N ASN A 198 12.40 -5.86 2.11
CA ASN A 198 12.52 -5.20 0.81
C ASN A 198 13.90 -4.58 0.56
N ASN A 199 14.97 -5.13 1.15
CA ASN A 199 16.35 -4.74 0.82
C ASN A 199 16.69 -5.01 -0.65
N THR A 200 16.13 -6.09 -1.19
CA THR A 200 16.04 -6.35 -2.62
C THR A 200 14.59 -6.39 -3.03
N PHE A 201 14.28 -5.97 -4.25
CA PHE A 201 12.92 -6.02 -4.78
C PHE A 201 12.92 -6.21 -6.29
N LYS A 202 11.83 -6.77 -6.80
CA LYS A 202 11.59 -6.88 -8.23
C LYS A 202 10.69 -5.75 -8.70
N PHE A 203 10.79 -5.41 -10.00
CA PHE A 203 9.89 -4.48 -10.68
C PHE A 203 9.70 -4.90 -12.14
N PRO A 204 8.47 -4.84 -12.72
CA PRO A 204 8.24 -5.16 -14.12
C PRO A 204 9.08 -4.31 -15.07
N ARG A 205 9.62 -4.93 -16.13
CA ARG A 205 10.41 -4.20 -17.14
C ARG A 205 9.62 -3.11 -17.83
N ARG A 206 8.31 -3.29 -18.01
CA ARG A 206 7.41 -2.30 -18.63
C ARG A 206 6.04 -2.33 -17.98
N GLY A 207 5.29 -1.23 -18.12
CA GLY A 207 3.90 -1.15 -17.72
C GLY A 207 3.65 -0.96 -16.22
N GLY A 208 4.70 -0.72 -15.41
CA GLY A 208 4.59 -0.57 -13.97
C GLY A 208 4.12 -1.85 -13.26
N THR A 209 3.79 -1.76 -11.96
CA THR A 209 3.28 -2.92 -11.20
C THR A 209 1.96 -3.46 -11.75
N GLY A 210 1.17 -2.62 -12.42
CA GLY A 210 -0.10 -3.00 -13.05
C GLY A 210 0.04 -4.08 -14.13
N GLU A 211 1.20 -4.19 -14.74
CA GLU A 211 1.44 -5.20 -15.80
C GLU A 211 1.28 -6.63 -15.28
N ILE A 212 1.68 -6.90 -14.03
CA ILE A 212 1.50 -8.21 -13.37
C ILE A 212 0.03 -8.61 -13.41
N TYR A 213 -0.84 -7.68 -13.02
CA TYR A 213 -2.27 -7.97 -12.88
C TYR A 213 -3.03 -7.89 -14.19
N ARG A 214 -2.57 -7.09 -15.17
CA ARG A 214 -3.10 -7.13 -16.53
C ARG A 214 -2.84 -8.48 -17.20
N ARG A 215 -1.62 -9.01 -17.09
CA ARG A 215 -1.28 -10.35 -17.63
C ARG A 215 -2.07 -11.45 -16.92
N LEU A 216 -2.18 -11.38 -15.60
CA LEU A 216 -2.96 -12.35 -14.83
C LEU A 216 -4.45 -12.32 -15.24
N ALA A 217 -5.04 -11.13 -15.36
CA ALA A 217 -6.42 -10.99 -15.80
C ALA A 217 -6.63 -11.53 -17.25
N ALA A 218 -5.67 -11.25 -18.14
CA ALA A 218 -5.72 -11.75 -19.52
C ALA A 218 -5.69 -13.29 -19.58
N SER A 219 -4.89 -13.94 -18.72
CA SER A 219 -4.85 -15.42 -18.63
C SER A 219 -6.17 -16.03 -18.13
N LEU A 220 -6.95 -15.30 -17.35
CA LEU A 220 -8.26 -15.72 -16.82
C LEU A 220 -9.42 -15.49 -17.83
N GLY A 221 -9.16 -14.73 -18.89
CA GLY A 221 -10.05 -14.53 -20.02
C GLY A 221 -11.36 -13.81 -19.68
N GLU A 222 -12.40 -14.15 -20.44
CA GLU A 222 -13.70 -13.46 -20.38
C GLU A 222 -14.47 -13.61 -19.06
N ARG A 223 -14.00 -14.41 -18.13
CA ARG A 223 -14.60 -14.51 -16.79
C ARG A 223 -14.26 -13.33 -15.89
N VAL A 224 -13.28 -12.49 -16.28
CA VAL A 224 -13.01 -11.18 -15.70
C VAL A 224 -13.85 -10.16 -16.47
N ARG A 225 -14.84 -9.58 -15.81
CA ARG A 225 -15.80 -8.61 -16.37
C ARG A 225 -15.43 -7.21 -15.89
N PHE A 226 -14.87 -6.42 -16.78
CA PHE A 226 -14.58 -5.00 -16.55
C PHE A 226 -15.83 -4.13 -16.76
N GLU A 227 -15.80 -2.90 -16.23
CA GLU A 227 -16.90 -1.93 -16.30
C GLU A 227 -18.22 -2.50 -15.73
N ARG A 228 -18.07 -3.38 -14.71
CA ARG A 228 -19.17 -4.07 -14.04
C ARG A 228 -19.20 -3.68 -12.56
N GLU A 229 -19.67 -2.47 -12.27
CA GLU A 229 -19.78 -1.96 -10.91
C GLU A 229 -20.94 -2.60 -10.15
N VAL A 230 -20.62 -3.22 -9.02
CA VAL A 230 -21.63 -3.72 -8.07
C VAL A 230 -22.09 -2.58 -7.19
N THR A 231 -23.38 -2.25 -7.27
CA THR A 231 -24.01 -1.15 -6.52
C THR A 231 -24.91 -1.62 -5.37
N GLY A 232 -25.29 -2.92 -5.35
CA GLY A 232 -26.13 -3.47 -4.29
C GLY A 232 -25.94 -4.98 -4.10
N ILE A 233 -26.15 -5.46 -2.88
CA ILE A 233 -25.98 -6.86 -2.51
C ILE A 233 -27.17 -7.30 -1.65
N ASP A 234 -28.00 -8.21 -2.16
CA ASP A 234 -28.97 -8.94 -1.34
C ASP A 234 -28.33 -10.19 -0.76
N ALA A 235 -27.82 -10.09 0.47
CA ALA A 235 -27.18 -11.22 1.16
C ALA A 235 -28.15 -12.35 1.52
N LYS A 236 -29.47 -12.13 1.54
CA LYS A 236 -30.49 -13.16 1.81
C LYS A 236 -30.83 -13.96 0.56
N GLN A 237 -31.01 -13.26 -0.58
CA GLN A 237 -31.32 -13.90 -1.86
C GLN A 237 -30.03 -14.30 -2.60
N ARG A 238 -28.86 -13.86 -2.13
CA ARG A 238 -27.56 -14.06 -2.76
C ARG A 238 -27.50 -13.51 -4.19
N LEU A 239 -27.89 -12.24 -4.33
CA LEU A 239 -27.90 -11.51 -5.59
C LEU A 239 -26.98 -10.29 -5.54
N LEU A 240 -26.23 -10.09 -6.60
CA LEU A 240 -25.49 -8.85 -6.89
C LEU A 240 -26.33 -8.01 -7.84
N ARG A 241 -26.41 -6.70 -7.60
CA ARG A 241 -26.96 -5.70 -8.52
C ARG A 241 -25.86 -4.82 -9.07
N PHE A 242 -25.93 -4.55 -10.35
CA PHE A 242 -24.95 -3.76 -11.06
C PHE A 242 -25.48 -2.38 -11.42
N ALA A 243 -24.57 -1.45 -11.75
CA ALA A 243 -24.92 -0.07 -12.12
C ALA A 243 -25.82 0.01 -13.38
N ASP A 244 -25.75 -0.98 -14.28
CA ASP A 244 -26.61 -1.10 -15.46
C ASP A 244 -28.01 -1.68 -15.18
N GLY A 245 -28.31 -1.96 -13.91
CA GLY A 245 -29.60 -2.53 -13.47
C GLY A 245 -29.70 -4.05 -13.61
N SER A 246 -28.71 -4.73 -14.13
CA SER A 246 -28.71 -6.20 -14.20
C SER A 246 -28.41 -6.82 -12.84
N GLU A 247 -28.76 -8.11 -12.70
CA GLU A 247 -28.56 -8.89 -11.48
C GLU A 247 -27.89 -10.22 -11.78
N GLU A 248 -27.02 -10.69 -10.86
CA GLU A 248 -26.45 -12.04 -10.93
C GLU A 248 -26.43 -12.71 -9.55
N GLY A 249 -26.73 -14.02 -9.55
CA GLY A 249 -26.76 -14.82 -8.34
C GLY A 249 -25.39 -15.43 -8.01
N TYR A 250 -25.14 -15.68 -6.71
CA TYR A 250 -23.94 -16.35 -6.21
C TYR A 250 -24.29 -17.33 -5.07
N ASP A 251 -23.42 -18.30 -4.83
CA ASP A 251 -23.49 -19.16 -3.63
C ASP A 251 -22.47 -18.74 -2.59
N ALA A 252 -21.27 -18.30 -3.03
CA ALA A 252 -20.28 -17.65 -2.21
C ALA A 252 -19.81 -16.33 -2.90
N LEU A 253 -19.54 -15.31 -2.09
CA LEU A 253 -19.07 -14.00 -2.55
C LEU A 253 -17.72 -13.69 -1.92
N VAL A 254 -16.69 -13.47 -2.74
CA VAL A 254 -15.43 -12.90 -2.31
C VAL A 254 -15.41 -11.42 -2.69
N SER A 255 -15.33 -10.52 -1.71
CA SER A 255 -15.29 -9.09 -1.97
C SER A 255 -13.93 -8.50 -1.61
N THR A 256 -13.32 -7.80 -2.54
CA THR A 256 -12.10 -7.01 -2.29
C THR A 256 -12.39 -5.51 -2.18
N MET A 257 -13.66 -5.13 -2.19
CA MET A 257 -14.09 -3.76 -1.88
C MET A 257 -13.64 -3.36 -0.47
N PRO A 258 -13.47 -2.06 -0.19
CA PRO A 258 -13.40 -1.59 1.18
C PRO A 258 -14.60 -2.10 1.99
N ILE A 259 -14.34 -2.65 3.18
CA ILE A 259 -15.38 -3.36 3.96
C ILE A 259 -16.52 -2.45 4.42
N ASP A 260 -16.25 -1.17 4.63
CA ASP A 260 -17.24 -0.13 4.90
C ASP A 260 -18.18 0.08 3.70
N ARG A 261 -17.62 0.15 2.48
CA ARG A 261 -18.38 0.22 1.22
C ARG A 261 -19.15 -1.07 0.96
N LEU A 262 -18.54 -2.23 1.26
CA LEU A 262 -19.24 -3.52 1.18
C LEU A 262 -20.47 -3.55 2.08
N VAL A 263 -20.32 -3.12 3.34
CA VAL A 263 -21.44 -3.08 4.30
C VAL A 263 -22.52 -2.08 3.85
N ALA A 264 -22.11 -0.94 3.31
CA ALA A 264 -23.04 0.07 2.78
C ALA A 264 -23.81 -0.41 1.54
N ALA A 265 -23.23 -1.31 0.73
CA ALA A 265 -23.90 -1.89 -0.44
C ALA A 265 -24.89 -3.02 -0.09
N LEU A 266 -24.93 -3.48 1.16
CA LEU A 266 -25.88 -4.51 1.60
C LEU A 266 -27.29 -3.91 1.77
N ASP A 267 -28.30 -4.55 1.21
CA ASP A 267 -29.71 -4.13 1.36
C ASP A 267 -30.17 -4.06 2.81
N ARG A 268 -29.66 -5.00 3.62
CA ARG A 268 -29.98 -5.10 5.05
C ARG A 268 -28.79 -5.62 5.84
N CYS A 269 -28.39 -4.89 6.86
CA CYS A 269 -27.47 -5.35 7.89
C CYS A 269 -27.97 -4.90 9.28
N PRO A 270 -27.61 -5.60 10.37
CA PRO A 270 -27.90 -5.13 11.71
C PRO A 270 -27.26 -3.77 11.98
N GLY A 271 -27.93 -2.88 12.73
CA GLY A 271 -27.41 -1.55 13.05
C GLY A 271 -25.98 -1.59 13.62
N ARG A 272 -25.69 -2.55 14.52
CA ARG A 272 -24.34 -2.75 15.09
C ARG A 272 -23.26 -3.01 14.04
N VAL A 273 -23.61 -3.68 12.91
CA VAL A 273 -22.66 -3.96 11.82
C VAL A 273 -22.41 -2.70 11.00
N GLY A 274 -23.46 -1.95 10.70
CA GLY A 274 -23.36 -0.64 10.02
C GLY A 274 -22.56 0.37 10.84
N GLU A 275 -22.84 0.49 12.15
CA GLU A 275 -22.09 1.37 13.06
C GLU A 275 -20.62 0.97 13.16
N ALA A 276 -20.32 -0.33 13.24
CA ALA A 276 -18.95 -0.83 13.24
C ALA A 276 -18.21 -0.48 11.94
N ALA A 277 -18.86 -0.65 10.78
CA ALA A 277 -18.29 -0.28 9.48
C ALA A 277 -18.05 1.24 9.37
N ALA A 278 -19.00 2.05 9.80
CA ALA A 278 -18.89 3.51 9.80
C ALA A 278 -17.80 4.05 10.77
N SER A 279 -17.35 3.25 11.74
CA SER A 279 -16.27 3.61 12.66
C SER A 279 -14.87 3.36 12.12
N LEU A 280 -14.74 2.72 10.98
CA LEU A 280 -13.46 2.44 10.33
C LEU A 280 -12.94 3.70 9.64
N GLU A 281 -11.65 3.99 9.83
CA GLU A 281 -11.00 5.17 9.27
C GLU A 281 -9.96 4.75 8.22
N HIS A 282 -9.81 5.55 7.17
CA HIS A 282 -8.80 5.34 6.14
C HIS A 282 -8.11 6.66 5.78
N THR A 283 -6.93 6.51 5.18
CA THR A 283 -6.17 7.60 4.59
C THR A 283 -6.22 7.47 3.08
N GLY A 284 -6.50 8.57 2.39
CA GLY A 284 -6.28 8.69 0.96
C GLY A 284 -4.88 9.19 0.65
N VAL A 285 -4.41 8.97 -0.57
CA VAL A 285 -3.13 9.49 -1.07
C VAL A 285 -3.32 10.09 -2.44
N ARG A 286 -2.92 11.36 -2.60
CA ARG A 286 -2.69 11.95 -3.92
C ARG A 286 -1.27 11.66 -4.33
N VAL A 287 -1.15 10.97 -5.45
CA VAL A 287 0.11 10.63 -6.09
C VAL A 287 0.32 11.59 -7.24
N VAL A 288 1.44 12.32 -7.25
CA VAL A 288 1.79 13.20 -8.36
C VAL A 288 3.06 12.68 -9.01
N GLY A 289 2.95 12.20 -10.24
CA GLY A 289 4.06 11.87 -11.12
C GLY A 289 4.57 13.14 -11.79
N VAL A 290 5.88 13.38 -11.73
CA VAL A 290 6.53 14.54 -12.35
C VAL A 290 7.65 14.04 -13.25
N GLY A 291 7.50 14.30 -14.57
CA GLY A 291 8.50 14.01 -15.60
C GLY A 291 9.28 15.28 -15.96
N TYR A 292 10.60 15.16 -16.09
CA TYR A 292 11.50 16.23 -16.51
C TYR A 292 12.26 15.85 -17.77
N GLU A 293 12.55 16.85 -18.63
CA GLU A 293 13.50 16.74 -19.75
C GLU A 293 14.92 16.90 -19.19
N ALA A 294 15.41 15.85 -18.53
CA ALA A 294 16.76 15.76 -17.98
C ALA A 294 17.06 14.31 -17.54
N PRO A 295 18.32 13.89 -17.52
CA PRO A 295 18.69 12.60 -16.95
C PRO A 295 18.26 12.48 -15.47
N PRO A 296 17.93 11.27 -14.97
CA PRO A 296 17.39 11.09 -13.61
C PRO A 296 18.38 11.33 -12.46
N GLY A 297 19.62 11.71 -12.74
CA GLY A 297 20.61 11.99 -11.71
C GLY A 297 21.07 10.72 -10.96
N GLU A 298 21.18 10.83 -9.62
CA GLU A 298 21.68 9.75 -8.77
C GLU A 298 20.75 8.55 -8.68
N GLY A 299 21.29 7.35 -8.54
CA GLY A 299 20.59 6.07 -8.57
C GLY A 299 19.92 5.64 -7.25
N TRP A 300 19.36 6.54 -6.42
CA TRP A 300 18.56 6.17 -5.26
C TRP A 300 17.17 5.64 -5.67
N SER A 301 16.54 4.82 -4.79
CA SER A 301 15.24 4.21 -5.05
C SER A 301 14.09 5.11 -4.59
N TRP A 302 14.11 5.53 -3.33
CA TRP A 302 13.12 6.48 -2.78
C TRP A 302 13.67 7.26 -1.60
N MET A 303 12.98 8.35 -1.27
CA MET A 303 13.36 9.25 -0.19
C MET A 303 12.13 9.66 0.64
N TYR A 304 12.31 9.77 1.95
CA TYR A 304 11.28 10.14 2.91
C TYR A 304 11.47 11.57 3.40
N PHE A 305 10.37 12.29 3.65
CA PHE A 305 10.35 13.72 3.99
C PHE A 305 9.54 13.99 5.26
N PRO A 306 10.19 14.07 6.43
CA PRO A 306 9.54 14.46 7.68
C PRO A 306 9.17 15.94 7.74
N ASP A 307 9.85 16.82 7.00
CA ASP A 307 9.63 18.27 7.02
C ASP A 307 8.19 18.63 6.61
N GLY A 308 7.50 19.38 7.47
CA GLY A 308 6.12 19.80 7.27
C GLY A 308 5.95 20.88 6.18
N SER A 309 7.03 21.59 5.79
CA SER A 309 7.00 22.57 4.69
C SER A 309 6.94 21.90 3.30
N ILE A 310 7.37 20.64 3.20
CA ILE A 310 7.33 19.85 1.97
C ILE A 310 5.97 19.14 1.89
N PRO A 311 5.23 19.20 0.75
CA PRO A 311 3.88 18.66 0.68
C PRO A 311 3.82 17.12 0.75
N PHE A 312 4.79 16.44 0.17
CA PHE A 312 4.84 14.97 0.10
C PHE A 312 5.62 14.35 1.29
N TYR A 313 5.29 13.10 1.61
CA TYR A 313 6.03 12.33 2.62
C TYR A 313 7.06 11.38 2.00
N ARG A 314 6.91 11.04 0.70
CA ARG A 314 7.82 10.16 -0.04
C ARG A 314 7.96 10.63 -1.47
N VAL A 315 9.18 10.49 -2.01
CA VAL A 315 9.47 10.59 -3.44
C VAL A 315 10.15 9.32 -3.88
N THR A 316 9.69 8.73 -4.97
CA THR A 316 10.31 7.59 -5.64
C THR A 316 10.98 8.06 -6.92
N ASN A 317 12.25 7.70 -7.14
CA ASN A 317 12.93 7.86 -8.43
C ASN A 317 12.43 6.76 -9.37
N PHE A 318 11.37 7.07 -10.12
CA PHE A 318 10.60 6.05 -10.81
C PHE A 318 11.26 5.57 -12.09
N ALA A 319 12.09 6.42 -12.74
CA ALA A 319 12.92 6.04 -13.87
C ALA A 319 13.96 4.97 -13.51
N LYS A 320 14.41 4.92 -12.22
CA LYS A 320 15.33 3.88 -11.74
C LYS A 320 14.68 2.50 -11.68
N TYR A 321 13.38 2.41 -11.45
CA TYR A 321 12.70 1.11 -11.33
C TYR A 321 12.60 0.41 -12.69
N SER A 322 12.33 1.18 -13.74
CA SER A 322 12.42 0.72 -15.12
C SER A 322 12.68 1.89 -16.06
N PRO A 323 13.57 1.75 -17.05
CA PRO A 323 13.71 2.73 -18.14
C PRO A 323 12.39 2.97 -18.87
N GLU A 324 11.54 1.96 -19.01
CA GLU A 324 10.24 2.05 -19.70
C GLU A 324 9.20 2.91 -18.94
N ASN A 325 9.52 3.39 -17.74
CA ASN A 325 8.69 4.34 -17.00
C ASN A 325 8.81 5.78 -17.55
N VAL A 326 9.74 6.04 -18.48
CA VAL A 326 9.85 7.31 -19.21
C VAL A 326 9.54 7.11 -20.69
N PRO A 327 9.23 8.18 -21.46
CA PRO A 327 8.93 8.09 -22.88
C PRO A 327 10.03 7.38 -23.66
N GLY A 328 9.65 6.35 -24.41
CA GLY A 328 10.56 5.57 -25.25
C GLY A 328 11.70 4.84 -24.53
N GLY A 329 11.65 4.75 -23.21
CA GLY A 329 12.73 4.17 -22.40
C GLY A 329 14.01 5.03 -22.35
N ASP A 330 13.93 6.29 -22.76
CA ASP A 330 15.08 7.20 -22.89
C ASP A 330 15.40 7.91 -21.59
N THR A 331 16.07 7.20 -20.67
CA THR A 331 16.57 7.77 -19.42
C THR A 331 17.77 8.73 -19.61
N GLY A 332 18.32 8.85 -20.83
CA GLY A 332 19.32 9.88 -21.15
C GLY A 332 18.70 11.25 -21.31
N THR A 333 17.42 11.31 -21.73
CA THR A 333 16.65 12.54 -21.95
C THR A 333 15.65 12.83 -20.85
N TYR A 334 15.09 11.80 -20.17
CA TYR A 334 13.97 11.97 -19.24
C TYR A 334 14.26 11.42 -17.86
N ALA A 335 13.84 12.16 -16.83
CA ALA A 335 13.69 11.71 -15.44
C ALA A 335 12.22 11.61 -15.05
N SER A 336 11.88 10.70 -14.13
CA SER A 336 10.53 10.62 -13.55
C SER A 336 10.59 10.40 -12.05
N PHE A 337 9.80 11.21 -11.33
CA PHE A 337 9.65 11.16 -9.87
C PHE A 337 8.18 10.99 -9.51
N LEU A 338 7.91 10.06 -8.61
CA LEU A 338 6.57 9.79 -8.09
C LEU A 338 6.50 10.28 -6.65
N THR A 339 5.63 11.25 -6.37
CA THR A 339 5.46 11.82 -5.03
C THR A 339 4.16 11.34 -4.39
N GLU A 340 4.11 11.28 -3.07
CA GLU A 340 2.94 10.84 -2.32
C GLU A 340 2.59 11.82 -1.21
N THR A 341 1.32 12.28 -1.23
CA THR A 341 0.76 13.21 -0.24
C THR A 341 -0.52 12.64 0.34
N SER A 342 -0.51 12.29 1.62
CA SER A 342 -1.68 11.73 2.29
C SER A 342 -2.67 12.78 2.74
N TYR A 343 -3.94 12.36 2.78
CA TYR A 343 -5.07 13.11 3.32
C TYR A 343 -6.06 12.19 4.05
N SER A 344 -6.92 12.75 4.88
CA SER A 344 -7.98 12.04 5.59
C SER A 344 -9.08 13.00 6.04
N SER A 345 -10.07 12.49 6.78
CA SER A 345 -11.08 13.35 7.44
C SER A 345 -10.48 14.30 8.49
N HIS A 346 -9.29 13.98 9.04
CA HIS A 346 -8.57 14.82 10.02
C HIS A 346 -7.65 15.85 9.35
N ARG A 347 -7.22 15.58 8.13
CA ARG A 347 -6.38 16.43 7.32
C ARG A 347 -6.86 16.36 5.87
N PRO A 348 -7.88 17.13 5.49
CA PRO A 348 -8.42 17.10 4.14
C PRO A 348 -7.37 17.50 3.11
N PRO A 349 -7.49 17.01 1.85
CA PRO A 349 -6.58 17.40 0.80
C PRO A 349 -6.76 18.88 0.45
N PRO A 350 -5.72 19.57 -0.03
CA PRO A 350 -5.87 20.91 -0.56
C PRO A 350 -6.84 20.89 -1.76
N GLU A 351 -7.72 21.90 -1.85
CA GLU A 351 -8.68 22.00 -2.95
C GLU A 351 -8.02 22.21 -4.31
N SER A 352 -6.87 22.89 -4.35
CA SER A 352 -6.09 23.16 -5.57
C SER A 352 -4.61 23.41 -5.25
N GLY A 353 -3.76 23.44 -6.28
CA GLY A 353 -2.35 23.85 -6.18
C GLY A 353 -1.39 22.78 -5.66
N LEU A 354 -1.83 21.54 -5.49
CA LEU A 354 -0.94 20.45 -5.02
C LEU A 354 0.18 20.17 -6.03
N GLU A 355 -0.13 20.16 -7.33
CA GLU A 355 0.85 19.89 -8.40
C GLU A 355 1.96 20.95 -8.38
N GLN A 356 1.60 22.25 -8.26
CA GLN A 356 2.58 23.31 -8.14
C GLN A 356 3.41 23.18 -6.85
N ALA A 357 2.76 22.94 -5.71
CA ALA A 357 3.46 22.73 -4.45
C ALA A 357 4.43 21.55 -4.49
N VAL A 358 4.06 20.47 -5.23
CA VAL A 358 4.94 19.31 -5.43
C VAL A 358 6.14 19.65 -6.29
N THR A 359 5.96 20.35 -7.41
CA THR A 359 7.09 20.78 -8.27
C THR A 359 8.02 21.73 -7.55
N ASP A 360 7.48 22.69 -6.78
CA ASP A 360 8.27 23.60 -5.93
C ASP A 360 9.04 22.82 -4.85
N GLY A 361 8.40 21.84 -4.23
CA GLY A 361 9.03 20.97 -3.22
C GLY A 361 10.16 20.12 -3.79
N LEU A 362 10.00 19.56 -4.99
CA LEU A 362 11.06 18.83 -5.67
C LEU A 362 12.26 19.73 -6.00
N ALA A 363 12.00 20.98 -6.42
CA ALA A 363 13.05 21.97 -6.67
C ALA A 363 13.76 22.38 -5.36
N ALA A 364 13.00 22.72 -4.31
CA ALA A 364 13.54 23.14 -3.02
C ALA A 364 14.40 22.07 -2.33
N THR A 365 14.12 20.77 -2.58
CA THR A 365 14.89 19.64 -2.03
C THR A 365 16.06 19.19 -2.91
N GLY A 366 16.27 19.86 -4.07
CA GLY A 366 17.33 19.53 -5.02
C GLY A 366 17.15 18.16 -5.69
N ILE A 367 15.93 17.64 -5.71
CA ILE A 367 15.56 16.41 -6.44
C ILE A 367 15.31 16.70 -7.90
N ALA A 368 14.56 17.79 -8.18
CA ALA A 368 14.37 18.24 -9.54
C ALA A 368 15.71 18.62 -10.16
N PRO A 369 16.02 18.15 -11.38
CA PRO A 369 17.24 18.57 -12.08
C PRO A 369 17.24 20.09 -12.28
N ALA A 370 18.40 20.72 -12.07
CA ALA A 370 18.52 22.17 -12.24
C ALA A 370 18.19 22.57 -13.69
N GLU A 371 17.39 23.62 -13.87
CA GLU A 371 17.01 24.19 -15.16
C GLU A 371 16.29 23.21 -16.13
N ALA A 372 15.80 22.05 -15.63
CA ALA A 372 15.09 21.09 -16.46
C ALA A 372 13.66 21.57 -16.76
N ASN A 373 13.21 21.40 -18.01
CA ASN A 373 11.82 21.61 -18.38
C ASN A 373 10.92 20.52 -17.79
N LEU A 374 9.71 20.90 -17.39
CA LEU A 374 8.66 19.96 -17.06
C LEU A 374 8.13 19.30 -18.34
N ALA A 375 8.23 17.98 -18.43
CA ALA A 375 7.68 17.19 -19.53
C ALA A 375 6.28 16.67 -19.22
N SER A 376 6.00 16.36 -17.93
CA SER A 376 4.69 15.91 -17.48
C SER A 376 4.48 16.22 -16.00
N VAL A 377 3.22 16.54 -15.65
CA VAL A 377 2.71 16.49 -14.28
C VAL A 377 1.38 15.75 -14.32
N HIS A 378 1.31 14.60 -13.64
CA HIS A 378 0.15 13.73 -13.68
C HIS A 378 -0.29 13.36 -12.26
N MET A 379 -1.49 13.79 -11.87
CA MET A 379 -2.04 13.51 -10.55
C MET A 379 -3.01 12.33 -10.60
N MET A 380 -2.85 11.41 -9.65
CA MET A 380 -3.75 10.29 -9.40
C MET A 380 -4.26 10.38 -7.95
N ASP A 381 -5.51 10.02 -7.72
CA ASP A 381 -6.11 10.02 -6.39
C ASP A 381 -6.47 8.58 -5.98
N ALA A 382 -5.90 8.12 -4.89
CA ALA A 382 -6.22 6.86 -4.23
C ALA A 382 -7.00 7.17 -2.93
N GLU A 383 -8.34 7.29 -3.03
CA GLU A 383 -9.21 7.59 -1.88
C GLU A 383 -8.97 6.61 -0.72
N TYR A 384 -8.80 5.34 -1.01
CA TYR A 384 -8.52 4.28 -0.04
C TYR A 384 -7.06 3.82 -0.15
N ALA A 385 -6.09 4.57 0.37
CA ALA A 385 -4.68 4.17 0.31
C ALA A 385 -4.23 3.34 1.53
N TYR A 386 -4.53 3.79 2.75
CA TYR A 386 -4.15 3.10 3.98
C TYR A 386 -5.35 2.88 4.91
N PRO A 387 -5.68 1.62 5.28
CA PRO A 387 -6.63 1.35 6.36
C PRO A 387 -5.98 1.78 7.69
N VAL A 388 -6.53 2.80 8.35
CA VAL A 388 -5.94 3.34 9.58
C VAL A 388 -6.17 2.34 10.73
N PRO A 389 -5.12 1.88 11.40
CA PRO A 389 -5.22 0.94 12.52
C PRO A 389 -5.63 1.68 13.80
N THR A 390 -6.86 2.22 13.84
CA THR A 390 -7.39 2.90 15.03
C THR A 390 -7.52 1.94 16.21
N ARG A 391 -7.55 2.46 17.43
CA ARG A 391 -7.76 1.67 18.66
C ARG A 391 -9.09 0.91 18.67
N GLY A 392 -10.07 1.35 17.84
CA GLY A 392 -11.39 0.70 17.71
C GLY A 392 -11.47 -0.35 16.59
N ARG A 393 -10.50 -0.38 15.64
CA ARG A 393 -10.51 -1.18 14.42
C ARG A 393 -10.82 -2.67 14.67
N ASP A 394 -10.08 -3.31 15.56
CA ASP A 394 -10.19 -4.75 15.76
C ASP A 394 -11.54 -5.16 16.37
N ARG A 395 -12.11 -4.30 17.24
CA ARG A 395 -13.48 -4.50 17.74
C ARG A 395 -14.51 -4.39 16.62
N ALA A 396 -14.36 -3.43 15.72
CA ALA A 396 -15.23 -3.26 14.57
C ALA A 396 -15.16 -4.50 13.64
N LEU A 397 -13.95 -4.96 13.32
CA LEU A 397 -13.75 -6.13 12.46
C LEU A 397 -14.32 -7.42 13.08
N ARG A 398 -14.16 -7.64 14.39
CA ARG A 398 -14.81 -8.76 15.10
C ARG A 398 -16.33 -8.72 15.07
N THR A 399 -16.93 -7.55 14.86
CA THR A 399 -18.38 -7.41 14.68
C THR A 399 -18.81 -7.69 13.23
N ILE A 400 -18.06 -7.21 12.26
CA ILE A 400 -18.42 -7.24 10.84
C ILE A 400 -18.09 -8.60 10.21
N GLN A 401 -16.86 -9.06 10.34
CA GLN A 401 -16.33 -10.20 9.60
C GLN A 401 -17.09 -11.52 9.86
N PRO A 402 -17.38 -11.93 11.12
CA PRO A 402 -18.15 -13.14 11.36
C PRO A 402 -19.56 -13.06 10.75
N TRP A 403 -20.20 -11.89 10.86
CA TRP A 403 -21.53 -11.68 10.31
C TRP A 403 -21.58 -11.84 8.78
N LEU A 404 -20.55 -11.38 8.07
CA LEU A 404 -20.40 -11.56 6.63
C LEU A 404 -20.17 -13.04 6.28
N VAL A 405 -19.23 -13.70 6.98
CA VAL A 405 -18.85 -15.11 6.75
C VAL A 405 -20.05 -16.03 6.95
N ASP A 406 -20.89 -15.82 7.97
CA ASP A 406 -22.12 -16.58 8.20
C ASP A 406 -23.11 -16.51 7.01
N ARG A 407 -22.90 -15.56 6.10
CA ARG A 407 -23.72 -15.37 4.89
C ARG A 407 -23.02 -15.78 3.61
N GLY A 408 -21.86 -16.41 3.73
CA GLY A 408 -21.03 -16.82 2.59
C GLY A 408 -20.36 -15.63 1.88
N ILE A 409 -20.18 -14.50 2.59
CA ILE A 409 -19.49 -13.30 2.09
C ILE A 409 -18.13 -13.20 2.75
N TYR A 410 -17.07 -13.27 1.94
CA TYR A 410 -15.67 -13.25 2.37
C TYR A 410 -15.05 -11.91 1.95
N SER A 411 -14.89 -10.99 2.90
CA SER A 411 -14.23 -9.69 2.66
C SER A 411 -12.74 -9.84 2.86
N ARG A 412 -11.95 -9.75 1.77
CA ARG A 412 -10.50 -10.04 1.75
C ARG A 412 -9.73 -8.97 0.97
N GLY A 413 -8.41 -9.05 1.03
CA GLY A 413 -7.52 -8.04 0.46
C GLY A 413 -7.30 -6.86 1.40
N ARG A 414 -6.53 -5.86 0.97
CA ARG A 414 -6.05 -4.73 1.79
C ARG A 414 -7.18 -4.02 2.57
N PHE A 415 -8.24 -3.64 1.90
CA PHE A 415 -9.37 -2.94 2.50
C PHE A 415 -10.57 -3.85 2.84
N GLY A 416 -10.62 -5.05 2.29
CA GLY A 416 -11.57 -6.07 2.72
C GLY A 416 -11.23 -6.63 4.10
N SER A 417 -9.94 -6.80 4.41
CA SER A 417 -9.45 -7.16 5.74
C SER A 417 -9.33 -5.98 6.69
N TRP A 418 -9.19 -4.76 6.17
CA TRP A 418 -8.89 -3.52 6.91
C TRP A 418 -7.68 -3.61 7.83
N ARG A 419 -6.66 -4.38 7.42
CA ARG A 419 -5.42 -4.59 8.17
C ARG A 419 -4.21 -4.13 7.38
N TYR A 420 -3.62 -3.02 7.81
CA TYR A 420 -2.41 -2.46 7.19
C TYR A 420 -1.23 -3.43 7.27
N GLU A 421 -1.09 -4.13 8.39
CA GLU A 421 -0.01 -5.06 8.69
C GLU A 421 0.09 -6.25 7.72
N ILE A 422 -1.02 -6.62 7.08
CA ILE A 422 -1.10 -7.66 6.05
C ILE A 422 -1.68 -7.10 4.74
N GLY A 423 -1.33 -5.87 4.39
CA GLY A 423 -1.93 -5.14 3.27
C GLY A 423 -1.04 -4.98 2.03
N ASN A 424 0.13 -5.62 1.93
CA ASN A 424 0.97 -5.58 0.73
C ASN A 424 0.41 -6.47 -0.39
N MET A 425 1.00 -6.41 -1.58
CA MET A 425 0.56 -7.19 -2.74
C MET A 425 0.63 -8.69 -2.50
N ASP A 426 1.73 -9.19 -1.92
CA ASP A 426 1.94 -10.58 -1.58
C ASP A 426 0.92 -11.10 -0.54
N HIS A 427 0.61 -10.30 0.49
CA HIS A 427 -0.45 -10.60 1.45
C HIS A 427 -1.82 -10.66 0.77
N ALA A 428 -2.12 -9.71 -0.13
CA ALA A 428 -3.38 -9.69 -0.84
C ALA A 428 -3.55 -10.92 -1.74
N VAL A 429 -2.48 -11.34 -2.44
CA VAL A 429 -2.45 -12.57 -3.23
C VAL A 429 -2.66 -13.80 -2.33
N LYS A 430 -1.93 -13.90 -1.21
CA LYS A 430 -2.09 -15.00 -0.26
C LYS A 430 -3.51 -15.09 0.30
N MET A 431 -4.13 -13.95 0.67
CA MET A 431 -5.55 -13.94 1.10
C MET A 431 -6.50 -14.45 0.01
N GLY A 432 -6.24 -14.12 -1.26
CA GLY A 432 -7.03 -14.61 -2.38
C GLY A 432 -6.91 -16.13 -2.55
N ILE A 433 -5.70 -16.68 -2.44
CA ILE A 433 -5.44 -18.10 -2.49
C ILE A 433 -6.11 -18.82 -1.31
N ASP A 434 -5.93 -18.31 -0.10
CA ASP A 434 -6.47 -18.94 1.12
C ASP A 434 -8.00 -18.99 1.10
N VAL A 435 -8.66 -17.91 0.69
CA VAL A 435 -10.14 -17.90 0.63
C VAL A 435 -10.68 -18.83 -0.45
N ALA A 436 -10.00 -19.00 -1.57
CA ALA A 436 -10.36 -19.99 -2.59
C ALA A 436 -10.27 -21.42 -2.02
N ARG A 437 -9.17 -21.76 -1.35
CA ARG A 437 -8.99 -23.06 -0.67
C ARG A 437 -10.03 -23.28 0.43
N ARG A 438 -10.38 -22.24 1.17
CA ARG A 438 -11.46 -22.32 2.17
C ARG A 438 -12.81 -22.64 1.54
N ILE A 439 -13.14 -22.00 0.43
CA ILE A 439 -14.42 -22.21 -0.27
C ILE A 439 -14.52 -23.63 -0.84
N VAL A 440 -13.46 -24.12 -1.48
CA VAL A 440 -13.47 -25.41 -2.20
C VAL A 440 -13.15 -26.59 -1.29
N GLU A 441 -12.16 -26.47 -0.42
CA GLU A 441 -11.59 -27.56 0.37
C GLU A 441 -11.93 -27.46 1.86
N GLY A 442 -12.51 -26.36 2.32
CA GLY A 442 -12.79 -26.13 3.74
C GLY A 442 -11.55 -25.84 4.59
N ARG A 443 -10.40 -25.53 3.99
CA ARG A 443 -9.16 -25.22 4.71
C ARG A 443 -9.28 -23.91 5.49
N ALA A 444 -8.63 -23.83 6.64
CA ALA A 444 -8.46 -22.57 7.37
C ALA A 444 -7.55 -21.62 6.58
N GLU A 445 -7.85 -20.33 6.64
CA GLU A 445 -6.99 -19.28 6.07
C GLU A 445 -5.79 -19.06 6.99
N GLU A 446 -4.58 -18.93 6.42
CA GLU A 446 -3.34 -18.86 7.19
C GLU A 446 -3.05 -17.48 7.75
N ILE A 447 -3.21 -16.44 6.91
CA ILE A 447 -2.81 -15.07 7.27
C ILE A 447 -3.98 -14.19 7.72
N TRP A 448 -5.22 -14.66 7.53
CA TRP A 448 -6.40 -13.91 7.92
C TRP A 448 -7.14 -14.63 9.06
N SER A 449 -7.40 -13.89 10.12
CA SER A 449 -8.29 -14.30 11.21
C SER A 449 -9.26 -13.17 11.54
N PRO A 450 -10.54 -13.46 11.87
CA PRO A 450 -11.55 -12.46 12.18
C PRO A 450 -11.26 -11.64 13.45
#